data_c5cd8a159e3d0dc68fe2719473580722
#
_entry.id   c5cd8a159e3d0dc68fe2719473580722
#
_cell.length_a   1.000
_cell.length_b   1.000
_cell.length_c   1.000
_cell.angle_alpha   90.00
_cell.angle_beta   90.00
_cell.angle_gamma   90.00
#
_symmetry.space_group_name_H-M   'P 1'
#
loop_
_entity.id
_entity.type
_entity.pdbx_description
1 polymer ?
#
loop_
_entity_poly.entity_id
_entity_poly.type
_entity_poly.pdbx_seq_one_letter_code
_entity_poly.pdbx_strand_id
1 'polypeptide(L)'
;MKNGTKLIAVLLCVLLLIPTMAFAETQSSLDVEIAQSAEGMSALGGKKGELLKDQEQFPAGTSVCDWLAMAMALSGAEESYADYLQALRTYVENAYAKNGCLDKNKATEYHRIALTVMALGGDPTDFGTKPDGSAIDLIAEGTYNYARDPGAQGLNGWIWALLALDAEDTEVPDDARYSREDMVSAIVIAQEPDGGFGLIPGKSDVDITAMAVQALAPYADGEAASAVDAALAWLAAQMT
;
A
#
# COMPACT_ATOMS: atom_id res chain seq x y z
N MET A 1 -5.28 -14.97 12.71
CA MET A 1 -5.23 -15.75 11.45
C MET A 1 -6.41 -15.48 10.49
N LYS A 2 -7.27 -14.45 10.69
CA LYS A 2 -8.40 -14.14 9.77
C LYS A 2 -8.16 -12.95 8.85
N ASN A 3 -7.10 -12.17 9.03
CA ASN A 3 -6.90 -10.90 8.34
C ASN A 3 -5.97 -10.98 7.11
N GLY A 4 -5.07 -11.97 7.04
CA GLY A 4 -4.20 -12.14 5.87
C GLY A 4 -4.92 -12.46 4.56
N THR A 5 -6.11 -13.05 4.66
CA THR A 5 -6.91 -13.45 3.49
C THR A 5 -7.59 -12.25 2.81
N LYS A 6 -7.85 -11.16 3.54
CA LYS A 6 -8.51 -9.96 2.99
C LYS A 6 -7.55 -9.10 2.15
N LEU A 7 -6.29 -8.98 2.58
CA LEU A 7 -5.27 -8.21 1.85
C LEU A 7 -4.93 -8.86 0.49
N ILE A 8 -4.89 -10.20 0.45
CA ILE A 8 -4.72 -10.98 -0.80
C ILE A 8 -5.90 -10.76 -1.77
N ALA A 9 -7.11 -10.59 -1.25
CA ALA A 9 -8.28 -10.31 -2.06
C ALA A 9 -8.22 -8.95 -2.77
N VAL A 10 -7.67 -7.93 -2.13
CA VAL A 10 -7.52 -6.59 -2.72
C VAL A 10 -6.47 -6.56 -3.84
N LEU A 11 -5.36 -7.29 -3.70
CA LEU A 11 -4.36 -7.43 -4.79
C LEU A 11 -4.87 -8.28 -5.96
N LEU A 12 -5.84 -9.17 -5.73
CA LEU A 12 -6.38 -10.12 -6.71
C LEU A 12 -7.60 -9.60 -7.46
N CYS A 13 -8.27 -8.53 -7.02
CA CYS A 13 -9.46 -8.00 -7.70
C CYS A 13 -9.20 -7.45 -9.11
N VAL A 14 -7.96 -7.10 -9.45
CA VAL A 14 -7.60 -6.67 -10.83
C VAL A 14 -7.59 -7.84 -11.82
N LEU A 15 -7.59 -9.10 -11.36
CA LEU A 15 -7.55 -10.32 -12.21
C LEU A 15 -8.90 -10.99 -12.46
N LEU A 16 -10.04 -10.46 -11.95
CA LEU A 16 -11.30 -11.18 -11.89
C LEU A 16 -12.31 -10.89 -13.03
N LEU A 17 -11.87 -10.69 -14.26
CA LEU A 17 -12.78 -10.61 -15.43
C LEU A 17 -12.62 -11.76 -16.46
N ILE A 18 -12.22 -12.97 -16.03
CA ILE A 18 -12.14 -14.14 -16.90
C ILE A 18 -13.02 -15.30 -16.36
N PRO A 19 -13.67 -16.13 -17.22
CA PRO A 19 -14.68 -17.10 -16.79
C PRO A 19 -14.15 -18.23 -15.89
N THR A 20 -14.95 -18.60 -14.92
CA THR A 20 -14.65 -19.32 -13.67
C THR A 20 -14.01 -20.72 -13.75
N MET A 21 -13.90 -21.36 -14.92
CA MET A 21 -13.31 -22.71 -15.04
C MET A 21 -11.81 -22.72 -15.40
N ALA A 22 -11.31 -21.66 -16.06
CA ALA A 22 -9.88 -21.51 -16.32
C ALA A 22 -9.10 -20.96 -15.10
N PHE A 23 -9.81 -20.44 -14.12
CA PHE A 23 -9.25 -19.72 -12.98
C PHE A 23 -8.52 -20.59 -11.97
N ALA A 24 -9.05 -21.76 -11.62
CA ALA A 24 -8.46 -22.60 -10.55
C ALA A 24 -7.08 -23.17 -10.95
N GLU A 25 -6.92 -23.55 -12.21
CA GLU A 25 -5.62 -24.03 -12.71
C GLU A 25 -4.60 -22.88 -12.89
N THR A 26 -5.06 -21.73 -13.38
CA THR A 26 -4.20 -20.55 -13.57
C THR A 26 -3.78 -19.94 -12.24
N GLN A 27 -4.65 -19.89 -11.24
CA GLN A 27 -4.34 -19.42 -9.90
C GLN A 27 -3.29 -20.30 -9.23
N SER A 28 -3.45 -21.61 -9.29
CA SER A 28 -2.47 -22.57 -8.74
C SER A 28 -1.09 -22.46 -9.40
N SER A 29 -1.02 -22.22 -10.72
CA SER A 29 0.26 -22.02 -11.41
C SER A 29 0.90 -20.69 -11.04
N LEU A 30 0.13 -19.62 -10.90
CA LEU A 30 0.61 -18.30 -10.50
C LEU A 30 1.15 -18.31 -9.07
N ASP A 31 0.45 -18.96 -8.13
CA ASP A 31 0.89 -19.09 -6.75
C ASP A 31 2.23 -19.84 -6.66
N VAL A 32 2.43 -20.88 -7.47
CA VAL A 32 3.71 -21.61 -7.56
C VAL A 32 4.82 -20.71 -8.14
N GLU A 33 4.54 -19.96 -9.19
CA GLU A 33 5.53 -19.05 -9.80
C GLU A 33 5.92 -17.92 -8.85
N ILE A 34 4.96 -17.36 -8.11
CA ILE A 34 5.19 -16.33 -7.08
C ILE A 34 6.09 -16.91 -5.98
N ALA A 35 5.75 -18.09 -5.46
CA ALA A 35 6.55 -18.75 -4.42
C ALA A 35 7.98 -19.06 -4.89
N GLN A 36 8.15 -19.57 -6.11
CA GLN A 36 9.46 -19.83 -6.70
C GLN A 36 10.28 -18.55 -6.90
N SER A 37 9.64 -17.47 -7.34
CA SER A 37 10.29 -16.17 -7.50
C SER A 37 10.75 -15.62 -6.15
N ALA A 38 9.93 -15.72 -5.12
CA ALA A 38 10.24 -15.29 -3.77
C ALA A 38 11.38 -16.12 -3.14
N GLU A 39 11.38 -17.45 -3.34
CA GLU A 39 12.49 -18.31 -2.93
C GLU A 39 13.79 -17.97 -3.68
N GLY A 40 13.71 -17.68 -4.98
CA GLY A 40 14.84 -17.25 -5.79
C GLY A 40 15.42 -15.92 -5.29
N MET A 41 14.57 -14.96 -4.94
CA MET A 41 14.99 -13.69 -4.35
C MET A 41 15.67 -13.87 -2.99
N SER A 42 15.08 -14.68 -2.09
CA SER A 42 15.67 -14.98 -0.78
C SER A 42 17.06 -15.61 -0.89
N ALA A 43 17.28 -16.43 -1.93
CA ALA A 43 18.57 -17.08 -2.18
C ALA A 43 19.67 -16.11 -2.66
N LEU A 44 19.35 -14.92 -3.17
CA LEU A 44 20.34 -13.94 -3.64
C LEU A 44 21.24 -13.42 -2.51
N GLY A 45 20.80 -13.44 -1.26
CA GLY A 45 21.60 -13.10 -0.08
C GLY A 45 22.63 -14.14 0.33
N GLY A 46 22.77 -15.24 -0.42
CA GLY A 46 23.72 -16.32 -0.15
C GLY A 46 23.28 -17.31 0.92
N LYS A 47 22.34 -16.95 1.78
CA LYS A 47 21.64 -17.83 2.72
C LYS A 47 20.15 -17.60 2.62
N LYS A 48 19.40 -18.67 2.42
CA LYS A 48 17.94 -18.64 2.41
C LYS A 48 17.44 -18.07 3.74
N GLY A 49 16.54 -17.09 3.67
CA GLY A 49 15.92 -16.48 4.85
C GLY A 49 16.75 -15.38 5.54
N GLU A 50 17.85 -14.93 4.95
CA GLU A 50 18.72 -13.88 5.52
C GLU A 50 18.91 -12.67 4.58
N LEU A 51 18.19 -12.58 3.46
CA LEU A 51 18.33 -11.49 2.50
C LEU A 51 18.02 -10.14 3.14
N LEU A 52 16.88 -10.04 3.80
CA LEU A 52 16.39 -8.80 4.43
C LEU A 52 17.16 -8.39 5.69
N LYS A 53 18.06 -9.26 6.18
CA LYS A 53 18.97 -8.95 7.28
C LYS A 53 20.16 -8.11 6.85
N ASP A 54 20.54 -8.19 5.57
CA ASP A 54 21.65 -7.42 5.00
C ASP A 54 21.22 -5.97 4.73
N GLN A 55 21.33 -5.13 5.75
CA GLN A 55 20.95 -3.72 5.67
C GLN A 55 21.94 -2.85 4.85
N GLU A 56 23.08 -3.39 4.41
CA GLU A 56 23.97 -2.69 3.48
C GLU A 56 23.45 -2.80 2.04
N GLN A 57 22.94 -3.96 1.65
CA GLN A 57 22.35 -4.18 0.32
C GLN A 57 20.85 -3.84 0.27
N PHE A 58 20.11 -4.13 1.35
CA PHE A 58 18.65 -3.98 1.42
C PHE A 58 18.24 -3.08 2.59
N PRO A 59 18.64 -1.79 2.58
CA PRO A 59 18.36 -0.88 3.67
C PRO A 59 16.86 -0.62 3.85
N ALA A 60 16.36 -0.88 5.05
CA ALA A 60 14.99 -0.58 5.45
C ALA A 60 14.71 0.93 5.39
N GLY A 61 13.49 1.30 5.03
CA GLY A 61 13.08 2.69 4.84
C GLY A 61 13.35 3.23 3.44
N THR A 62 13.91 2.42 2.54
CA THR A 62 13.98 2.77 1.11
C THR A 62 12.80 2.18 0.34
N SER A 63 12.31 2.91 -0.67
CA SER A 63 11.13 2.49 -1.42
C SER A 63 11.29 1.09 -2.02
N VAL A 64 12.42 0.81 -2.65
CA VAL A 64 12.66 -0.49 -3.31
C VAL A 64 12.69 -1.64 -2.31
N CYS A 65 13.37 -1.46 -1.17
CA CYS A 65 13.54 -2.53 -0.20
C CYS A 65 12.27 -2.77 0.63
N ASP A 66 11.51 -1.72 0.94
CA ASP A 66 10.24 -1.87 1.66
C ASP A 66 9.20 -2.61 0.78
N TRP A 67 9.09 -2.26 -0.51
CA TRP A 67 8.22 -2.99 -1.44
C TRP A 67 8.67 -4.44 -1.63
N LEU A 68 9.98 -4.70 -1.69
CA LEU A 68 10.52 -6.05 -1.76
C LEU A 68 10.16 -6.85 -0.51
N ALA A 69 10.40 -6.30 0.69
CA ALA A 69 10.10 -6.96 1.95
C ALA A 69 8.61 -7.30 2.07
N MET A 70 7.73 -6.35 1.70
CA MET A 70 6.28 -6.55 1.65
C MET A 70 5.89 -7.66 0.65
N ALA A 71 6.44 -7.64 -0.57
CA ALA A 71 6.13 -8.64 -1.58
C ALA A 71 6.57 -10.04 -1.13
N MET A 72 7.75 -10.18 -0.52
CA MET A 72 8.25 -11.45 0.01
C MET A 72 7.37 -11.97 1.15
N ALA A 73 6.95 -11.11 2.09
CA ALA A 73 6.07 -11.50 3.19
C ALA A 73 4.71 -11.97 2.68
N LEU A 74 4.10 -11.23 1.73
CA LEU A 74 2.81 -11.57 1.16
C LEU A 74 2.85 -12.84 0.30
N SER A 75 4.01 -13.17 -0.31
CA SER A 75 4.19 -14.41 -1.06
C SER A 75 4.49 -15.63 -0.17
N GLY A 76 4.65 -15.43 1.14
CA GLY A 76 4.94 -16.50 2.09
C GLY A 76 6.40 -16.96 2.09
N ALA A 77 7.33 -16.18 1.50
CA ALA A 77 8.75 -16.48 1.56
C ALA A 77 9.26 -16.51 3.01
N GLU A 78 10.21 -17.39 3.28
CA GLU A 78 10.89 -17.44 4.59
C GLU A 78 12.00 -16.37 4.61
N GLU A 79 11.86 -15.37 5.47
CA GLU A 79 12.84 -14.30 5.64
C GLU A 79 12.95 -13.79 7.08
N SER A 80 14.00 -13.01 7.35
CA SER A 80 14.27 -12.39 8.64
C SER A 80 13.42 -11.12 8.83
N TYR A 81 12.08 -11.26 8.76
CA TYR A 81 11.14 -10.12 8.85
C TYR A 81 11.25 -9.32 10.15
N ALA A 82 11.55 -10.00 11.27
CA ALA A 82 11.74 -9.33 12.56
C ALA A 82 12.98 -8.41 12.57
N ASP A 83 14.08 -8.84 11.93
CA ASP A 83 15.29 -8.03 11.79
C ASP A 83 15.02 -6.81 10.89
N TYR A 84 14.27 -7.00 9.80
CA TYR A 84 13.87 -5.90 8.90
C TYR A 84 12.95 -4.91 9.60
N LEU A 85 11.93 -5.37 10.34
CA LEU A 85 11.05 -4.52 11.14
C LEU A 85 11.83 -3.70 12.18
N GLN A 86 12.82 -4.30 12.83
CA GLN A 86 13.66 -3.58 13.79
C GLN A 86 14.49 -2.49 13.10
N ALA A 87 15.07 -2.77 11.94
CA ALA A 87 15.80 -1.78 11.15
C ALA A 87 14.87 -0.65 10.66
N LEU A 88 13.68 -1.00 10.19
CA LEU A 88 12.66 -0.05 9.73
C LEU A 88 12.16 0.85 10.88
N ARG A 89 11.96 0.28 12.07
CA ARG A 89 11.63 1.04 13.28
C ARG A 89 12.72 2.05 13.61
N THR A 90 13.98 1.64 13.58
CA THR A 90 15.12 2.51 13.81
C THR A 90 15.17 3.64 12.78
N TYR A 91 14.88 3.35 11.52
CA TYR A 91 14.79 4.37 10.46
C TYR A 91 13.71 5.40 10.78
N VAL A 92 12.51 4.96 11.15
CA VAL A 92 11.37 5.81 11.49
C VAL A 92 11.69 6.69 12.71
N GLU A 93 12.16 6.11 13.82
CA GLU A 93 12.52 6.84 15.03
C GLU A 93 13.60 7.91 14.77
N ASN A 94 14.60 7.59 13.95
CA ASN A 94 15.63 8.55 13.53
C ASN A 94 15.04 9.70 12.71
N ALA A 95 14.07 9.43 11.83
CA ALA A 95 13.39 10.47 11.07
C ALA A 95 12.62 11.41 12.00
N TYR A 96 11.90 10.88 12.98
CA TYR A 96 11.20 11.69 13.98
C TYR A 96 12.15 12.47 14.88
N ALA A 97 13.23 11.87 15.32
CA ALA A 97 14.25 12.57 16.11
C ALA A 97 14.88 13.75 15.36
N LYS A 98 15.08 13.61 14.06
CA LYS A 98 15.69 14.64 13.21
C LYS A 98 14.72 15.72 12.76
N ASN A 99 13.50 15.32 12.35
CA ASN A 99 12.58 16.18 11.62
C ASN A 99 11.28 16.48 12.38
N GLY A 100 11.00 15.76 13.47
CA GLY A 100 9.75 15.79 14.22
C GLY A 100 8.60 15.02 13.52
N CYS A 101 8.88 14.36 12.39
CA CYS A 101 7.92 13.58 11.62
C CYS A 101 8.70 12.67 10.63
N LEU A 102 8.03 11.70 10.03
CA LEU A 102 8.63 10.82 9.03
C LEU A 102 8.98 11.60 7.76
N ASP A 103 8.01 12.26 7.15
CA ASP A 103 8.19 13.17 6.00
C ASP A 103 7.17 14.32 6.06
N LYS A 104 7.65 15.56 5.80
CA LYS A 104 6.81 16.77 5.86
C LYS A 104 5.96 16.99 4.61
N ASN A 105 6.32 16.37 3.51
CA ASN A 105 5.76 16.67 2.20
C ASN A 105 5.09 15.46 1.54
N LYS A 106 5.53 14.24 1.90
CA LYS A 106 5.11 13.00 1.25
C LYS A 106 4.34 12.12 2.21
N ALA A 107 3.01 12.17 2.16
CA ALA A 107 2.15 11.22 2.88
C ALA A 107 2.45 9.77 2.47
N THR A 108 2.79 9.54 1.20
CA THR A 108 3.09 8.21 0.65
C THR A 108 4.27 7.50 1.31
N GLU A 109 5.17 8.21 1.99
CA GLU A 109 6.22 7.59 2.80
C GLU A 109 5.63 6.84 4.02
N TYR A 110 4.65 7.48 4.69
CA TYR A 110 3.92 6.85 5.78
C TYR A 110 3.14 5.63 5.30
N HIS A 111 2.41 5.77 4.18
CA HIS A 111 1.58 4.69 3.63
C HIS A 111 2.42 3.47 3.26
N ARG A 112 3.55 3.67 2.55
CA ARG A 112 4.47 2.59 2.20
C ARG A 112 4.97 1.86 3.44
N ILE A 113 5.47 2.61 4.44
CA ILE A 113 6.03 2.02 5.65
C ILE A 113 4.94 1.34 6.47
N ALA A 114 3.75 1.94 6.63
CA ALA A 114 2.64 1.32 7.34
C ALA A 114 2.22 -0.01 6.68
N LEU A 115 2.05 -0.04 5.36
CA LEU A 115 1.73 -1.26 4.62
C LEU A 115 2.83 -2.32 4.73
N THR A 116 4.10 -1.91 4.71
CA THR A 116 5.22 -2.82 4.94
C THR A 116 5.16 -3.41 6.35
N VAL A 117 4.95 -2.58 7.37
CA VAL A 117 4.83 -3.02 8.77
C VAL A 117 3.71 -4.04 8.93
N MET A 118 2.52 -3.77 8.39
CA MET A 118 1.39 -4.71 8.41
C MET A 118 1.73 -6.04 7.71
N ALA A 119 2.31 -5.98 6.53
CA ALA A 119 2.66 -7.17 5.76
C ALA A 119 3.67 -8.06 6.49
N LEU A 120 4.59 -7.46 7.23
CA LEU A 120 5.59 -8.16 8.05
C LEU A 120 5.05 -8.57 9.44
N GLY A 121 3.80 -8.29 9.75
CA GLY A 121 3.13 -8.67 11.01
C GLY A 121 3.41 -7.73 12.18
N GLY A 122 3.84 -6.49 11.91
CA GLY A 122 3.97 -5.43 12.91
C GLY A 122 2.68 -4.62 13.07
N ASP A 123 2.66 -3.73 14.05
CA ASP A 123 1.56 -2.79 14.31
C ASP A 123 1.96 -1.39 13.83
N PRO A 124 1.33 -0.84 12.79
CA PRO A 124 1.63 0.49 12.28
C PRO A 124 1.09 1.63 13.16
N THR A 125 0.18 1.34 14.09
CA THR A 125 -0.39 2.33 15.03
C THR A 125 0.48 2.55 16.27
N ASP A 126 1.44 1.64 16.51
CA ASP A 126 2.45 1.71 17.58
C ASP A 126 3.82 1.29 17.03
N PHE A 127 4.34 2.05 16.06
CA PHE A 127 5.59 1.69 15.38
C PHE A 127 6.77 2.58 15.77
N GLY A 128 7.21 2.43 17.00
CA GLY A 128 8.35 3.14 17.56
C GLY A 128 7.96 4.32 18.45
N THR A 129 8.98 5.06 18.94
CA THR A 129 8.80 6.08 19.96
C THR A 129 9.34 7.42 19.51
N LYS A 130 8.57 8.48 19.69
CA LYS A 130 8.99 9.86 19.46
C LYS A 130 9.94 10.34 20.56
N PRO A 131 10.71 11.43 20.34
CA PRO A 131 11.60 11.99 21.35
C PRO A 131 10.92 12.40 22.67
N ASP A 132 9.63 12.67 22.66
CA ASP A 132 8.84 13.02 23.84
C ASP A 132 8.28 11.79 24.59
N GLY A 133 8.57 10.58 24.10
CA GLY A 133 8.15 9.32 24.68
C GLY A 133 6.77 8.82 24.21
N SER A 134 6.07 9.55 23.34
CA SER A 134 4.82 9.08 22.74
C SER A 134 5.06 8.08 21.62
N ALA A 135 4.06 7.22 21.35
CA ALA A 135 4.09 6.28 20.25
C ALA A 135 4.04 6.99 18.89
N ILE A 136 4.63 6.37 17.88
CA ILE A 136 4.50 6.77 16.48
C ILE A 136 3.36 5.98 15.86
N ASP A 137 2.29 6.68 15.50
CA ASP A 137 1.15 6.12 14.76
C ASP A 137 1.28 6.49 13.28
N LEU A 138 1.80 5.56 12.47
CA LEU A 138 2.02 5.75 11.04
C LEU A 138 0.70 5.87 10.27
N ILE A 139 -0.36 5.23 10.76
CA ILE A 139 -1.68 5.31 10.12
C ILE A 139 -2.29 6.67 10.36
N ALA A 140 -2.47 7.08 11.62
CA ALA A 140 -3.07 8.37 11.92
C ALA A 140 -2.31 9.53 11.27
N GLU A 141 -0.99 9.54 11.46
CA GLU A 141 -0.14 10.64 11.00
C GLU A 141 0.11 10.64 9.49
N GLY A 142 -0.07 9.51 8.81
CA GLY A 142 0.07 9.39 7.35
C GLY A 142 -1.24 9.54 6.60
N THR A 143 -2.40 9.33 7.25
CA THR A 143 -3.70 9.31 6.60
C THR A 143 -4.63 10.39 7.18
N TYR A 144 -5.55 9.99 8.06
CA TYR A 144 -6.65 10.83 8.52
C TYR A 144 -6.23 12.07 9.35
N ASN A 145 -5.03 12.08 9.93
CA ASN A 145 -4.46 13.23 10.64
C ASN A 145 -3.18 13.78 9.98
N TYR A 146 -2.92 13.44 8.71
CA TYR A 146 -1.76 14.01 8.03
C TYR A 146 -1.81 15.54 8.07
N ALA A 147 -0.67 16.16 8.43
CA ALA A 147 -0.62 17.60 8.73
C ALA A 147 -0.86 18.51 7.52
N ARG A 148 -0.78 17.99 6.31
CA ARG A 148 -1.02 18.68 5.04
C ARG A 148 -2.09 17.96 4.22
N ASP A 149 -2.37 18.46 3.03
CA ASP A 149 -3.16 17.77 2.03
C ASP A 149 -2.39 16.51 1.54
N PRO A 150 -2.92 15.29 1.74
CA PRO A 150 -2.30 14.07 1.21
C PRO A 150 -2.09 14.10 -0.30
N GLY A 151 -2.99 14.76 -1.03
CA GLY A 151 -2.91 14.93 -2.48
C GLY A 151 -1.98 16.03 -2.98
N ALA A 152 -1.28 16.76 -2.11
CA ALA A 152 -0.43 17.89 -2.50
C ALA A 152 0.69 17.54 -3.51
N GLN A 153 1.08 16.29 -3.58
CA GLN A 153 2.08 15.78 -4.55
C GLN A 153 1.49 14.84 -5.61
N GLY A 154 0.19 14.86 -5.77
CA GLY A 154 -0.55 14.06 -6.75
C GLY A 154 -1.59 13.14 -6.11
N LEU A 155 -2.48 12.63 -6.95
CA LEU A 155 -3.63 11.83 -6.54
C LEU A 155 -3.24 10.57 -5.74
N ASN A 156 -2.06 10.02 -5.99
CA ASN A 156 -1.55 8.84 -5.28
C ASN A 156 -1.49 9.02 -3.75
N GLY A 157 -1.41 10.24 -3.24
CA GLY A 157 -1.47 10.50 -1.81
C GLY A 157 -2.81 10.09 -1.19
N TRP A 158 -3.92 10.43 -1.83
CA TRP A 158 -5.26 10.02 -1.41
C TRP A 158 -5.50 8.52 -1.61
N ILE A 159 -5.08 7.99 -2.79
CA ILE A 159 -5.19 6.58 -3.13
C ILE A 159 -4.51 5.71 -2.07
N TRP A 160 -3.26 5.99 -1.77
CA TRP A 160 -2.50 5.19 -0.81
C TRP A 160 -2.94 5.39 0.64
N ALA A 161 -3.48 6.57 0.99
CA ALA A 161 -4.09 6.78 2.31
C ALA A 161 -5.29 5.85 2.51
N LEU A 162 -6.19 5.78 1.52
CA LEU A 162 -7.36 4.92 1.57
C LEU A 162 -6.97 3.43 1.60
N LEU A 163 -6.02 3.01 0.75
CA LEU A 163 -5.49 1.64 0.75
C LEU A 163 -4.85 1.26 2.10
N ALA A 164 -4.13 2.19 2.76
CA ALA A 164 -3.53 1.93 4.05
C ALA A 164 -4.57 1.77 5.16
N LEU A 165 -5.66 2.56 5.12
CA LEU A 165 -6.77 2.42 6.08
C LEU A 165 -7.54 1.11 5.88
N ASP A 166 -7.79 0.73 4.63
CA ASP A 166 -8.62 -0.43 4.29
C ASP A 166 -7.86 -1.76 4.44
N ALA A 167 -6.52 -1.72 4.46
CA ALA A 167 -5.70 -2.91 4.58
C ALA A 167 -5.99 -3.74 5.86
N GLU A 168 -6.28 -3.08 6.98
CA GLU A 168 -6.66 -3.69 8.25
C GLU A 168 -8.00 -3.18 8.79
N ASP A 169 -8.82 -2.55 7.94
CA ASP A 169 -10.14 -2.02 8.30
C ASP A 169 -10.05 -1.01 9.47
N THR A 170 -9.04 -0.13 9.41
CA THR A 170 -8.75 0.82 10.48
C THR A 170 -9.91 1.81 10.66
N GLU A 171 -10.39 1.95 11.88
CA GLU A 171 -11.42 2.93 12.24
C GLU A 171 -10.85 4.35 12.18
N VAL A 172 -11.57 5.26 11.53
CA VAL A 172 -11.22 6.68 11.48
C VAL A 172 -12.03 7.42 12.55
N PRO A 173 -11.40 8.12 13.50
CA PRO A 173 -12.11 8.87 14.55
C PRO A 173 -13.00 9.97 13.97
N ASP A 174 -14.12 10.27 14.65
CA ASP A 174 -15.07 11.32 14.24
C ASP A 174 -14.45 12.72 14.19
N ASP A 175 -13.40 12.97 14.99
CA ASP A 175 -12.67 14.24 15.05
C ASP A 175 -11.40 14.26 14.17
N ALA A 176 -11.23 13.26 13.32
CA ALA A 176 -10.14 13.20 12.35
C ALA A 176 -10.18 14.40 11.39
N ARG A 177 -9.00 14.78 10.91
CA ARG A 177 -8.87 15.88 9.95
C ARG A 177 -9.46 15.54 8.58
N TYR A 178 -9.36 14.29 8.18
CA TYR A 178 -9.91 13.73 6.94
C TYR A 178 -10.67 12.46 7.26
N SER A 179 -11.93 12.39 6.89
CA SER A 179 -12.72 11.18 6.98
C SER A 179 -12.41 10.22 5.82
N ARG A 180 -12.89 8.99 5.90
CA ARG A 180 -12.80 8.03 4.80
C ARG A 180 -13.60 8.51 3.59
N GLU A 181 -14.76 9.13 3.82
CA GLU A 181 -15.60 9.74 2.79
C GLU A 181 -14.90 10.91 2.09
N ASP A 182 -14.14 11.74 2.82
CA ASP A 182 -13.31 12.79 2.22
C ASP A 182 -12.28 12.21 1.25
N MET A 183 -11.63 11.08 1.61
CA MET A 183 -10.64 10.42 0.77
C MET A 183 -11.27 9.82 -0.49
N VAL A 184 -12.40 9.11 -0.35
CA VAL A 184 -13.15 8.56 -1.49
C VAL A 184 -13.59 9.69 -2.42
N SER A 185 -14.20 10.73 -1.88
CA SER A 185 -14.63 11.93 -2.62
C SER A 185 -13.47 12.59 -3.36
N ALA A 186 -12.31 12.77 -2.70
CA ALA A 186 -11.13 13.36 -3.31
C ALA A 186 -10.65 12.57 -4.54
N ILE A 187 -10.69 11.23 -4.46
CA ILE A 187 -10.33 10.38 -5.59
C ILE A 187 -11.37 10.48 -6.70
N VAL A 188 -12.67 10.34 -6.36
CA VAL A 188 -13.76 10.37 -7.36
C VAL A 188 -13.77 11.69 -8.14
N ILE A 189 -13.61 12.84 -7.44
CA ILE A 189 -13.61 14.17 -8.06
C ILE A 189 -12.39 14.36 -9.01
N ALA A 190 -11.30 13.66 -8.77
CA ALA A 190 -10.10 13.75 -9.59
C ALA A 190 -10.16 12.93 -10.90
N GLN A 191 -11.29 12.23 -11.16
CA GLN A 191 -11.45 11.48 -12.40
C GLN A 191 -11.45 12.43 -13.61
N GLU A 192 -10.68 12.07 -14.63
CA GLU A 192 -10.60 12.83 -15.87
C GLU A 192 -11.84 12.60 -16.76
N PRO A 193 -12.14 13.54 -17.68
CA PRO A 193 -13.31 13.41 -18.56
C PRO A 193 -13.32 12.17 -19.46
N ASP A 194 -12.15 11.55 -19.69
CA ASP A 194 -12.01 10.31 -20.45
C ASP A 194 -12.30 9.04 -19.62
N GLY A 195 -12.55 9.20 -18.31
CA GLY A 195 -12.83 8.12 -17.38
C GLY A 195 -11.58 7.56 -16.66
N GLY A 196 -10.38 7.95 -17.04
CA GLY A 196 -9.15 7.57 -16.37
C GLY A 196 -8.82 8.47 -15.18
N PHE A 197 -7.69 8.19 -14.53
CA PHE A 197 -7.10 8.99 -13.45
C PHE A 197 -5.65 9.31 -13.77
N GLY A 198 -5.19 10.50 -13.39
CA GLY A 198 -3.81 10.92 -13.54
C GLY A 198 -3.16 11.30 -12.21
N LEU A 199 -1.83 11.26 -12.16
CA LEU A 199 -1.09 11.73 -10.99
C LEU A 199 -1.37 13.22 -10.73
N ILE A 200 -1.47 13.97 -11.81
CA ILE A 200 -1.85 15.39 -11.85
C ILE A 200 -2.98 15.57 -12.86
N PRO A 201 -3.84 16.59 -12.71
CA PRO A 201 -4.95 16.83 -13.62
C PRO A 201 -4.54 16.99 -15.08
N GLY A 202 -5.41 16.51 -15.99
CA GLY A 202 -5.32 16.71 -17.43
C GLY A 202 -4.65 15.58 -18.22
N LYS A 203 -4.22 14.50 -17.58
CA LYS A 203 -3.61 13.36 -18.25
C LYS A 203 -3.84 12.07 -17.50
N SER A 204 -4.70 11.21 -18.03
CA SER A 204 -4.92 9.86 -17.50
C SER A 204 -3.68 8.99 -17.70
N ASP A 205 -3.41 8.12 -16.72
CA ASP A 205 -2.28 7.21 -16.65
C ASP A 205 -2.76 5.83 -16.22
N VAL A 206 -2.22 4.77 -16.84
CA VAL A 206 -2.67 3.39 -16.60
C VAL A 206 -2.43 2.96 -15.15
N ASP A 207 -1.25 3.28 -14.61
CA ASP A 207 -0.88 2.86 -13.26
C ASP A 207 -1.73 3.60 -12.21
N ILE A 208 -1.89 4.93 -12.38
CA ILE A 208 -2.73 5.73 -11.46
C ILE A 208 -4.19 5.31 -11.54
N THR A 209 -4.70 5.04 -12.75
CA THR A 209 -6.09 4.56 -12.92
C THR A 209 -6.28 3.20 -12.26
N ALA A 210 -5.35 2.27 -12.42
CA ALA A 210 -5.43 0.96 -11.78
C ALA A 210 -5.37 1.07 -10.24
N MET A 211 -4.49 1.92 -9.70
CA MET A 211 -4.41 2.17 -8.27
C MET A 211 -5.69 2.83 -7.73
N ALA A 212 -6.27 3.77 -8.45
CA ALA A 212 -7.53 4.40 -8.07
C ALA A 212 -8.69 3.38 -8.02
N VAL A 213 -8.78 2.49 -9.03
CA VAL A 213 -9.75 1.39 -9.04
C VAL A 213 -9.57 0.47 -7.83
N GLN A 214 -8.32 0.13 -7.46
CA GLN A 214 -8.05 -0.69 -6.28
C GLN A 214 -8.55 -0.02 -5.00
N ALA A 215 -8.25 1.27 -4.82
CA ALA A 215 -8.66 2.02 -3.64
C ALA A 215 -10.18 2.21 -3.56
N LEU A 216 -10.85 2.41 -4.70
CA LEU A 216 -12.31 2.63 -4.77
C LEU A 216 -13.12 1.35 -4.80
N ALA A 217 -12.52 0.18 -5.02
CA ALA A 217 -13.24 -1.09 -5.15
C ALA A 217 -14.16 -1.42 -3.95
N PRO A 218 -13.79 -1.18 -2.68
CA PRO A 218 -14.68 -1.38 -1.54
C PRO A 218 -15.92 -0.47 -1.52
N TYR A 219 -15.90 0.63 -2.29
CA TYR A 219 -16.94 1.68 -2.37
C TYR A 219 -17.72 1.65 -3.69
N ALA A 220 -17.49 0.62 -4.52
CA ALA A 220 -18.09 0.50 -5.86
C ALA A 220 -19.61 0.25 -5.85
N ASP A 221 -20.18 -0.18 -4.72
CA ASP A 221 -21.63 -0.31 -4.54
C ASP A 221 -22.32 1.00 -4.10
N GLY A 222 -21.56 2.10 -3.97
CA GLY A 222 -22.00 3.41 -3.47
C GLY A 222 -21.54 4.57 -4.33
N GLU A 223 -20.95 5.57 -3.67
CA GLU A 223 -20.55 6.84 -4.30
C GLU A 223 -19.47 6.69 -5.40
N ALA A 224 -18.64 5.66 -5.33
CA ALA A 224 -17.59 5.41 -6.31
C ALA A 224 -18.04 4.57 -7.53
N ALA A 225 -19.27 4.04 -7.55
CA ALA A 225 -19.75 3.11 -8.58
C ALA A 225 -19.48 3.60 -10.01
N SER A 226 -19.96 4.79 -10.35
CA SER A 226 -19.80 5.35 -11.68
C SER A 226 -18.34 5.63 -12.05
N ALA A 227 -17.53 6.04 -11.07
CA ALA A 227 -16.11 6.32 -11.30
C ALA A 227 -15.31 5.04 -11.54
N VAL A 228 -15.61 3.97 -10.80
CA VAL A 228 -14.99 2.65 -11.00
C VAL A 228 -15.37 2.07 -12.36
N ASP A 229 -16.66 2.10 -12.75
CA ASP A 229 -17.12 1.62 -14.05
C ASP A 229 -16.45 2.34 -15.22
N ALA A 230 -16.34 3.67 -15.15
CA ALA A 230 -15.69 4.47 -16.18
C ALA A 230 -14.18 4.16 -16.26
N ALA A 231 -13.52 4.02 -15.11
CA ALA A 231 -12.10 3.70 -15.04
C ALA A 231 -11.78 2.29 -15.59
N LEU A 232 -12.62 1.31 -15.30
CA LEU A 232 -12.47 -0.04 -15.85
C LEU A 232 -12.66 -0.05 -17.36
N ALA A 233 -13.65 0.70 -17.89
CA ALA A 233 -13.85 0.86 -19.32
C ALA A 233 -12.65 1.55 -20.00
N TRP A 234 -12.10 2.59 -19.35
CA TRP A 234 -10.90 3.28 -19.82
C TRP A 234 -9.69 2.35 -19.86
N LEU A 235 -9.42 1.60 -18.77
CA LEU A 235 -8.32 0.62 -18.70
C LEU A 235 -8.45 -0.46 -19.79
N ALA A 236 -9.65 -0.99 -20.00
CA ALA A 236 -9.90 -1.99 -21.04
C ALA A 236 -9.55 -1.47 -22.45
N ALA A 237 -9.78 -0.19 -22.70
CA ALA A 237 -9.44 0.45 -23.98
C ALA A 237 -7.91 0.64 -24.18
N GLN A 238 -7.10 0.60 -23.10
CA GLN A 238 -5.62 0.69 -23.21
C GLN A 238 -4.97 -0.67 -23.54
N MET A 239 -5.71 -1.78 -23.41
CA MET A 239 -5.20 -3.13 -23.64
C MET A 239 -5.22 -3.58 -25.11
N THR A 240 -5.55 -2.72 -26.05
CA THR A 240 -5.69 -3.03 -27.49
C THR A 240 -4.44 -2.69 -28.29
#